data_da11b3e0bc68f8d95587891d67f57776
#
_entry.id   da11b3e0bc68f8d95587891d67f57776
#
_cell.length_a   1.000
_cell.length_b   1.000
_cell.length_c   1.000
_cell.angle_alpha   90.00
_cell.angle_beta   90.00
_cell.angle_gamma   90.00
#
_symmetry.space_group_name_H-M   'P 1'
#
loop_
_entity.id
_entity.type
_entity.pdbx_description
1 polymer ?
#
loop_
_entity_poly.entity_id
_entity_poly.type
_entity_poly.pdbx_seq_one_letter_code
_entity_poly.pdbx_strand_id
1 'polypeptide(L)'
;MLLTINTVPLDFEDLLSQYTHKGYRVIACATKYEQKLSWMKVQKMTRADAECDLEFVGFIIFENKLKTESTNVVTELNQAGIRNIMCTGDNILTAVSVARECGLVNPDEPCFIPHFVEGWSSTMLGCKYHT
;
A
#
# COMPACT_ATOMS: atom_id res chain seq x y z
N MET A 1 14.08 5.33 0.09
CA MET A 1 14.89 4.10 0.15
C MET A 1 15.35 3.81 -1.27
N LEU A 2 16.65 3.84 -1.54
CA LEU A 2 17.21 3.55 -2.87
C LEU A 2 17.62 2.08 -2.89
N LEU A 3 16.83 1.24 -3.55
CA LEU A 3 17.22 -0.14 -3.85
C LEU A 3 18.17 -0.13 -5.05
N THR A 4 19.17 -0.98 -5.03
CA THR A 4 20.05 -1.15 -6.20
C THR A 4 19.24 -1.78 -7.33
N ILE A 5 19.22 -1.14 -8.49
CA ILE A 5 18.37 -1.52 -9.65
C ILE A 5 18.57 -2.99 -10.06
N ASN A 6 19.78 -3.53 -9.88
CA ASN A 6 20.13 -4.90 -10.26
C ASN A 6 19.56 -6.00 -9.37
N THR A 7 18.97 -5.65 -8.22
CA THR A 7 18.44 -6.62 -7.25
C THR A 7 16.92 -6.64 -7.18
N VAL A 8 16.26 -5.67 -7.82
CA VAL A 8 14.80 -5.65 -7.91
C VAL A 8 14.37 -6.58 -9.04
N PRO A 9 13.53 -7.63 -8.76
CA PRO A 9 13.01 -8.52 -9.79
C PRO A 9 12.21 -7.76 -10.84
N LEU A 10 12.21 -8.26 -12.08
CA LEU A 10 11.46 -7.65 -13.18
C LEU A 10 9.94 -7.66 -12.95
N ASP A 11 9.45 -8.61 -12.19
CA ASP A 11 8.03 -8.80 -11.83
C ASP A 11 7.64 -8.12 -10.50
N PHE A 12 8.52 -7.28 -9.93
CA PHE A 12 8.30 -6.61 -8.65
C PHE A 12 6.99 -5.80 -8.62
N GLU A 13 6.77 -4.98 -9.64
CA GLU A 13 5.58 -4.12 -9.76
C GLU A 13 4.31 -4.96 -9.93
N ASP A 14 4.39 -6.02 -10.74
CA ASP A 14 3.27 -6.92 -10.98
C ASP A 14 2.87 -7.68 -9.72
N LEU A 15 3.86 -8.22 -8.98
CA LEU A 15 3.62 -8.90 -7.71
C LEU A 15 3.07 -7.94 -6.64
N LEU A 16 3.64 -6.74 -6.54
CA LEU A 16 3.15 -5.71 -5.62
C LEU A 16 1.69 -5.36 -5.93
N SER A 17 1.37 -5.16 -7.20
CA SER A 17 0.03 -4.88 -7.68
C SER A 17 -0.95 -6.01 -7.34
N GLN A 18 -0.57 -7.27 -7.60
CA GLN A 18 -1.41 -8.43 -7.29
C GLN A 18 -1.75 -8.53 -5.81
N TYR A 19 -0.78 -8.30 -4.91
CA TYR A 19 -1.04 -8.35 -3.46
C TYR A 19 -1.89 -7.18 -2.98
N THR A 20 -1.63 -5.98 -3.49
CA THR A 20 -2.40 -4.78 -3.10
C THR A 20 -3.84 -4.84 -3.62
N HIS A 21 -4.08 -5.39 -4.81
CA HIS A 21 -5.44 -5.64 -5.31
C HIS A 21 -6.24 -6.63 -4.46
N LYS A 22 -5.57 -7.58 -3.81
CA LYS A 22 -6.20 -8.50 -2.85
C LYS A 22 -6.45 -7.86 -1.48
N GLY A 23 -6.15 -6.57 -1.32
CA GLY A 23 -6.33 -5.85 -0.06
C GLY A 23 -5.22 -6.07 0.96
N TYR A 24 -4.12 -6.73 0.60
CA TYR A 24 -3.01 -6.95 1.51
C TYR A 24 -2.15 -5.71 1.69
N ARG A 25 -1.65 -5.52 2.90
CA ARG A 25 -0.60 -4.55 3.18
C ARG A 25 0.76 -5.20 2.94
N VAL A 26 1.56 -4.62 2.06
CA VAL A 26 2.84 -5.17 1.62
C VAL A 26 3.99 -4.27 2.06
N ILE A 27 5.02 -4.87 2.64
CA ILE A 27 6.28 -4.19 2.99
C ILE A 27 7.41 -4.89 2.25
N ALA A 28 8.17 -4.13 1.44
CA ALA A 28 9.38 -4.63 0.81
C ALA A 28 10.52 -4.69 1.84
N CYS A 29 11.23 -5.81 1.86
CA CYS A 29 12.41 -6.02 2.69
C CYS A 29 13.66 -6.02 1.84
N ALA A 30 14.69 -5.37 2.35
CA ALA A 30 15.99 -5.34 1.71
C ALA A 30 17.10 -5.50 2.74
N THR A 31 18.25 -5.97 2.30
CA THR A 31 19.43 -6.20 3.14
C THR A 31 20.66 -5.55 2.51
N LYS A 32 21.68 -5.37 3.32
CA LYS A 32 23.02 -4.96 2.87
C LYS A 32 24.05 -5.71 3.67
N TYR A 33 25.03 -6.26 2.99
CA TYR A 33 26.17 -6.91 3.62
C TYR A 33 27.40 -6.01 3.55
N GLU A 34 27.86 -5.55 4.71
CA GLU A 34 29.09 -4.73 4.83
C GLU A 34 30.22 -5.55 5.40
N GLN A 35 31.28 -5.75 4.61
CA GLN A 35 32.49 -6.40 5.06
C GLN A 35 33.31 -5.47 5.97
N LYS A 36 33.88 -6.01 7.05
CA LYS A 36 34.82 -5.32 7.95
C LYS A 36 34.25 -4.06 8.63
N LEU A 37 33.01 -4.16 9.12
CA LEU A 37 32.43 -3.12 9.96
C LEU A 37 33.08 -3.16 11.36
N SER A 38 33.87 -2.11 11.70
CA SER A 38 34.33 -1.94 13.07
C SER A 38 33.25 -1.31 13.94
N TRP A 39 33.28 -1.59 15.25
CA TRP A 39 32.36 -0.99 16.21
C TRP A 39 32.32 0.54 16.13
N MET A 40 33.47 1.19 15.96
CA MET A 40 33.56 2.65 15.82
C MET A 40 32.89 3.16 14.54
N LYS A 41 32.95 2.38 13.44
CA LYS A 41 32.27 2.75 12.18
C LYS A 41 30.76 2.62 12.33
N VAL A 42 30.29 1.56 13.01
CA VAL A 42 28.85 1.36 13.29
C VAL A 42 28.28 2.51 14.12
N GLN A 43 28.97 2.95 15.18
CA GLN A 43 28.49 4.05 16.02
C GLN A 43 28.38 5.40 15.31
N LYS A 44 29.20 5.61 14.26
CA LYS A 44 29.20 6.84 13.46
C LYS A 44 28.33 6.76 12.21
N MET A 45 27.82 5.57 11.88
CA MET A 45 27.01 5.34 10.69
C MET A 45 25.66 6.06 10.82
N THR A 46 25.34 6.87 9.84
CA THR A 46 24.03 7.52 9.76
C THR A 46 23.01 6.56 9.15
N ARG A 47 21.73 6.88 9.32
CA ARG A 47 20.65 6.12 8.67
C ARG A 47 20.77 6.13 7.14
N ALA A 48 21.19 7.26 6.57
CA ALA A 48 21.41 7.41 5.13
C ALA A 48 22.52 6.49 4.61
N ASP A 49 23.62 6.31 5.39
CA ASP A 49 24.72 5.40 5.05
C ASP A 49 24.29 3.93 5.13
N ALA A 50 23.40 3.60 6.07
CA ALA A 50 22.91 2.25 6.26
C ALA A 50 21.85 1.87 5.21
N GLU A 51 20.99 2.82 4.80
CA GLU A 51 19.84 2.57 3.91
C GLU A 51 20.15 2.84 2.42
N CYS A 52 21.41 2.89 2.01
CA CYS A 52 21.82 2.98 0.60
C CYS A 52 22.30 1.62 0.07
N ASP A 53 22.21 1.41 -1.23
CA ASP A 53 22.70 0.22 -1.94
C ASP A 53 22.20 -1.11 -1.33
N LEU A 54 20.91 -1.15 -1.06
CA LEU A 54 20.25 -2.31 -0.48
C LEU A 54 19.89 -3.33 -1.56
N GLU A 55 20.05 -4.62 -1.23
CA GLU A 55 19.60 -5.74 -2.06
C GLU A 55 18.20 -6.16 -1.63
N PHE A 56 17.29 -6.33 -2.60
CA PHE A 56 15.94 -6.79 -2.34
C PHE A 56 15.95 -8.24 -1.87
N VAL A 57 15.24 -8.52 -0.78
CA VAL A 57 15.09 -9.87 -0.21
C VAL A 57 13.72 -10.47 -0.52
N GLY A 58 12.67 -9.66 -0.43
CA GLY A 58 11.31 -10.13 -0.61
C GLY A 58 10.25 -9.20 -0.02
N PHE A 59 9.01 -9.67 -0.03
CA PHE A 59 7.87 -8.98 0.57
C PHE A 59 7.47 -9.65 1.89
N ILE A 60 7.08 -8.83 2.86
CA ILE A 60 6.27 -9.25 4.01
C ILE A 60 4.84 -8.81 3.71
N ILE A 61 3.93 -9.77 3.71
CA ILE A 61 2.52 -9.57 3.38
C ILE A 61 1.72 -9.68 4.66
N PHE A 62 0.92 -8.65 4.95
CA PHE A 62 0.03 -8.60 6.09
C PHE A 62 -1.42 -8.63 5.62
N GLU A 63 -2.21 -9.47 6.24
CA GLU A 63 -3.66 -9.51 6.09
C GLU A 63 -4.31 -8.99 7.36
N ASN A 64 -5.09 -7.93 7.25
CA ASN A 64 -5.94 -7.45 8.34
C ASN A 64 -7.35 -7.97 8.09
N LYS A 65 -7.71 -9.08 8.76
CA LYS A 65 -9.07 -9.61 8.65
C LYS A 65 -10.10 -8.64 9.20
N LEU A 66 -11.19 -8.49 8.46
CA LEU A 66 -12.34 -7.74 8.91
C LEU A 66 -12.90 -8.38 10.19
N LYS A 67 -13.35 -7.55 11.14
CA LYS A 67 -14.09 -8.06 12.29
C LYS A 67 -15.43 -8.61 11.84
N THR A 68 -15.84 -9.73 12.41
CA THR A 68 -17.09 -10.44 12.03
C THR A 68 -18.34 -9.56 12.14
N GLU A 69 -18.34 -8.61 13.07
CA GLU A 69 -19.47 -7.72 13.29
C GLU A 69 -19.53 -6.54 12.31
N SER A 70 -18.42 -6.19 11.64
CA SER A 70 -18.33 -4.97 10.83
C SER A 70 -19.34 -4.91 9.71
N THR A 71 -19.55 -6.00 8.98
CA THR A 71 -20.49 -6.07 7.87
C THR A 71 -21.94 -5.88 8.36
N ASN A 72 -22.30 -6.51 9.47
CA ASN A 72 -23.63 -6.37 10.05
C ASN A 72 -23.90 -4.93 10.50
N VAL A 73 -22.95 -4.32 11.20
CA VAL A 73 -23.05 -2.92 11.67
C VAL A 73 -23.18 -1.96 10.50
N VAL A 74 -22.38 -2.11 9.46
CA VAL A 74 -22.47 -1.26 8.25
C VAL A 74 -23.83 -1.41 7.59
N THR A 75 -24.35 -2.64 7.52
CA THR A 75 -25.68 -2.93 6.95
C THR A 75 -26.79 -2.26 7.76
N GLU A 76 -26.77 -2.37 9.09
CA GLU A 76 -27.74 -1.71 9.97
C GLU A 76 -27.71 -0.19 9.84
N LEU A 77 -26.52 0.40 9.78
CA LEU A 77 -26.37 1.84 9.60
C LEU A 77 -26.92 2.31 8.23
N ASN A 78 -26.65 1.55 7.17
CA ASN A 78 -27.18 1.84 5.85
C ASN A 78 -28.74 1.73 5.83
N GLN A 79 -29.32 0.73 6.48
CA GLN A 79 -30.76 0.58 6.61
C GLN A 79 -31.41 1.71 7.43
N ALA A 80 -30.67 2.25 8.41
CA ALA A 80 -31.10 3.42 9.17
C ALA A 80 -30.95 4.75 8.40
N GLY A 81 -30.48 4.72 7.15
CA GLY A 81 -30.26 5.92 6.33
C GLY A 81 -29.04 6.72 6.74
N ILE A 82 -28.13 6.15 7.53
CA ILE A 82 -26.89 6.80 7.97
C ILE A 82 -25.82 6.60 6.91
N ARG A 83 -25.27 7.73 6.42
CA ARG A 83 -24.16 7.71 5.47
C ARG A 83 -22.87 7.32 6.14
N ASN A 84 -22.26 6.24 5.69
CA ASN A 84 -20.98 5.76 6.16
C ASN A 84 -19.83 6.26 5.27
N ILE A 85 -18.70 6.62 5.87
CA ILE A 85 -17.51 7.08 5.16
C ILE A 85 -16.31 6.35 5.77
N MET A 86 -15.48 5.74 4.92
CA MET A 86 -14.20 5.17 5.35
C MET A 86 -13.11 6.23 5.30
N CYS A 87 -12.40 6.42 6.42
CA CYS A 87 -11.22 7.26 6.51
C CYS A 87 -10.05 6.39 6.96
N THR A 88 -9.02 6.25 6.12
CA THR A 88 -7.87 5.40 6.39
C THR A 88 -6.59 6.00 5.82
N GLY A 89 -5.45 5.69 6.43
CA GLY A 89 -4.12 6.00 5.92
C GLY A 89 -3.49 4.87 5.09
N ASP A 90 -4.22 3.78 4.83
CA ASP A 90 -3.76 2.68 4.01
C ASP A 90 -3.76 3.02 2.52
N ASN A 91 -3.18 2.14 1.72
CA ASN A 91 -3.24 2.26 0.26
C ASN A 91 -4.69 2.23 -0.21
N ILE A 92 -5.02 3.07 -1.22
CA ILE A 92 -6.39 3.21 -1.72
C ILE A 92 -6.98 1.89 -2.26
N LEU A 93 -6.17 1.02 -2.87
CA LEU A 93 -6.62 -0.29 -3.35
C LEU A 93 -7.03 -1.20 -2.20
N THR A 94 -6.25 -1.19 -1.11
CA THR A 94 -6.59 -1.89 0.13
C THR A 94 -7.88 -1.33 0.73
N ALA A 95 -8.03 -0.01 0.75
CA ALA A 95 -9.25 0.63 1.25
C ALA A 95 -10.49 0.25 0.45
N VAL A 96 -10.40 0.23 -0.89
CA VAL A 96 -11.51 -0.20 -1.77
C VAL A 96 -11.85 -1.66 -1.53
N SER A 97 -10.86 -2.55 -1.40
CA SER A 97 -11.07 -3.97 -1.12
C SER A 97 -11.81 -4.17 0.20
N VAL A 98 -11.35 -3.53 1.27
CA VAL A 98 -12.01 -3.60 2.60
C VAL A 98 -13.40 -2.98 2.58
N ALA A 99 -13.60 -1.87 1.86
CA ALA A 99 -14.91 -1.22 1.72
C ALA A 99 -15.94 -2.12 1.03
N ARG A 100 -15.52 -2.87 0.02
CA ARG A 100 -16.34 -3.87 -0.65
C ARG A 100 -16.65 -5.06 0.27
N GLU A 101 -15.65 -5.56 0.97
CA GLU A 101 -15.79 -6.69 1.89
C GLU A 101 -16.75 -6.39 3.05
N CYS A 102 -16.72 -5.17 3.60
CA CYS A 102 -17.63 -4.78 4.70
C CYS A 102 -19.01 -4.28 4.22
N GLY A 103 -19.26 -4.23 2.92
CA GLY A 103 -20.55 -3.76 2.38
C GLY A 103 -20.72 -2.24 2.41
N LEU A 104 -19.64 -1.47 2.58
CA LEU A 104 -19.67 -0.01 2.48
C LEU A 104 -19.82 0.46 1.03
N VAL A 105 -19.23 -0.28 0.10
CA VAL A 105 -19.33 -0.09 -1.35
C VAL A 105 -19.85 -1.38 -1.95
N ASN A 106 -20.82 -1.27 -2.86
CA ASN A 106 -21.34 -2.44 -3.57
C ASN A 106 -20.20 -3.07 -4.42
N PRO A 107 -20.03 -4.40 -4.41
CA PRO A 107 -19.01 -5.06 -5.22
C PRO A 107 -19.06 -4.70 -6.72
N ASP A 108 -20.26 -4.50 -7.26
CA ASP A 108 -20.48 -4.19 -8.67
C ASP A 108 -20.40 -2.68 -9.00
N GLU A 109 -20.27 -1.83 -7.98
CA GLU A 109 -20.15 -0.39 -8.21
C GLU A 109 -18.74 0.02 -8.63
N PRO A 110 -18.63 0.87 -9.67
CA PRO A 110 -17.34 1.40 -10.10
C PRO A 110 -16.74 2.34 -9.06
N CYS A 111 -15.48 2.15 -8.74
CA CYS A 111 -14.72 3.05 -7.89
C CYS A 111 -13.82 3.95 -8.73
N PHE A 112 -13.86 5.25 -8.47
CA PHE A 112 -13.01 6.22 -9.14
C PHE A 112 -11.88 6.63 -8.23
N ILE A 113 -10.65 6.39 -8.67
CA ILE A 113 -9.44 6.76 -7.92
C ILE A 113 -8.91 8.07 -8.50
N PRO A 114 -8.92 9.17 -7.71
CA PRO A 114 -8.31 10.41 -8.15
C PRO A 114 -6.79 10.30 -8.19
N HIS A 115 -6.17 10.85 -9.20
CA HIS A 115 -4.72 10.99 -9.30
C HIS A 115 -4.36 12.39 -9.80
N PHE A 116 -3.23 12.89 -9.35
CA PHE A 116 -2.72 14.18 -9.80
C PHE A 116 -1.95 13.98 -11.10
N VAL A 117 -2.29 14.80 -12.10
CA VAL A 117 -1.55 14.86 -13.36
C VAL A 117 -0.85 16.21 -13.40
N GLU A 118 0.48 16.19 -13.52
CA GLU A 118 1.24 17.41 -13.71
C GLU A 118 0.96 17.96 -15.12
N GLY A 119 0.44 19.18 -15.17
CA GLY A 119 0.18 19.92 -16.38
C GLY A 119 1.02 21.21 -16.46
N TRP A 120 1.14 21.78 -17.63
CA TRP A 120 1.99 22.94 -17.91
C TRP A 120 1.70 24.20 -17.08
N SER A 121 0.56 24.32 -16.43
CA SER A 121 0.20 25.51 -15.64
C SER A 121 -0.59 25.23 -14.35
N SER A 122 -1.02 24.01 -14.11
CA SER A 122 -1.74 23.62 -12.89
C SER A 122 -1.79 22.10 -12.73
N THR A 123 -1.85 21.66 -11.50
CA THR A 123 -2.12 20.26 -11.16
C THR A 123 -3.57 19.95 -11.45
N MET A 124 -3.86 19.05 -12.38
CA MET A 124 -5.22 18.59 -12.66
C MET A 124 -5.51 17.29 -11.93
N LEU A 125 -6.73 17.18 -11.40
CA LEU A 125 -7.22 15.96 -10.79
C LEU A 125 -7.75 15.04 -11.89
N GLY A 126 -7.07 13.91 -12.13
CA GLY A 126 -7.54 12.84 -12.99
C GLY A 126 -8.26 11.76 -12.18
N CYS A 127 -9.19 11.05 -12.80
CA CYS A 127 -9.83 9.90 -12.19
C CYS A 127 -9.59 8.66 -13.03
N LYS A 128 -9.14 7.56 -12.39
CA LYS A 128 -9.07 6.24 -13.03
C LYS A 128 -10.23 5.39 -12.56
N TYR A 129 -10.84 4.69 -13.50
CA TYR A 129 -11.84 3.69 -13.23
C TYR A 129 -11.16 2.43 -12.67
N HIS A 130 -11.70 1.90 -11.59
CA HIS A 130 -11.22 0.65 -11.00
C HIS A 130 -12.39 -0.33 -10.93
N THR A 131 -12.27 -1.42 -11.67
CA THR A 131 -13.22 -2.56 -11.63
C THR A 131 -12.82 -3.56 -10.56
#